data_30201c6766ae2f9b247d8c34a0a5b060
#
_entry.id   30201c6766ae2f9b247d8c34a0a5b060
#
_cell.length_a   1.000
_cell.length_b   1.000
_cell.length_c   1.000
_cell.angle_alpha   90.00
_cell.angle_beta   90.00
_cell.angle_gamma   90.00
#
_symmetry.space_group_name_H-M   'P 1'
#
loop_
_entity.id
_entity.type
_entity.pdbx_description
1 polymer ?
#
loop_
_entity_poly.entity_id
_entity_poly.type
_entity_poly.pdbx_seq_one_letter_code
_entity_poly.pdbx_strand_id
1 'polypeptide(L)'
;MFLNRKALFFFLILLCYQLSFAQNKEIKKDSSKGYRDLEKYSKKRKFTKFIHKLIFNPVAKSVPKKQKSKKIAVKNYKKYEGKIIRNIEITTLDPFGYSDIDSTQKSKIFVQKAGNVLHLKTKNIAIKNLLLIKKNKPLDSLLVKESERLIRSQRFIRSVTTETKIVSKDSVDVYMRVLDSWSLVPDVSPSTSKSKFYLREKNFFGLGHEFTNTYTKSLTNKDNGYGVNYFIPTIKNTFISTRLNYEIDLDRNYTKAITIERPFFSSFARWAAGVALGQNFNKVLALDENNLEVIQHSKFNYQDYWVGHAFQIFKGNSEYNRTTNFVTSARFYNKNFIETPFVNSDSLDIYSSEKLYLISLGITSRKFTQDKYIFNFNVIEDVPSGFVYNLTTGYNKRYDTYKFYAGGRIALGNYFKFGYLSGNLELGTFLESGKTNQTATSLRLVYFTNMQEIGKWKFRQFFKPQLIIGNNRLDSNYDKLSLNGANNGIDGFDSQTLFGTKKLLMTLQTQGYSPWRLIGFRLNPYLSYTAGMLGQQDIGFSKSKLYSQISVGVIISNDYLIFNSFQFSLSYYPNIPAGNSIFQTNSISTSDFGLQNFELSKPSLITYQ
;
A
#
# COMPACT_ATOMS: atom_id res chain seq x y z
N MET A 1 32.38 -26.53 1.28
CA MET A 1 32.59 -26.46 2.74
C MET A 1 31.20 -26.37 3.39
N PHE A 2 30.68 -27.50 3.82
CA PHE A 2 29.30 -27.59 4.37
C PHE A 2 29.30 -27.08 5.81
N LEU A 3 28.75 -25.89 6.04
CA LEU A 3 28.46 -25.46 7.41
C LEU A 3 27.29 -26.31 7.92
N ASN A 4 27.54 -27.08 8.96
CA ASN A 4 26.62 -28.03 9.56
C ASN A 4 25.32 -27.28 10.01
N ARG A 5 24.17 -27.66 9.52
CA ARG A 5 22.85 -27.06 9.84
C ARG A 5 22.62 -26.92 11.36
N LYS A 6 23.19 -27.82 12.14
CA LYS A 6 23.18 -27.78 13.61
C LYS A 6 24.03 -26.63 14.18
N ALA A 7 25.13 -26.26 13.53
CA ALA A 7 25.98 -25.15 13.95
C ALA A 7 25.32 -23.79 13.72
N LEU A 8 24.56 -23.63 12.62
CA LEU A 8 23.82 -22.39 12.33
C LEU A 8 22.67 -22.20 13.34
N PHE A 9 21.97 -23.28 13.69
CA PHE A 9 20.92 -23.26 14.70
C PHE A 9 21.46 -22.95 16.10
N PHE A 10 22.62 -23.50 16.43
CA PHE A 10 23.32 -23.24 17.69
C PHE A 10 23.85 -21.80 17.77
N PHE A 11 24.35 -21.26 16.65
CA PHE A 11 24.78 -19.86 16.54
C PHE A 11 23.64 -18.87 16.69
N LEU A 12 22.47 -19.19 16.13
CA LEU A 12 21.22 -18.40 16.30
C LEU A 12 20.72 -18.42 17.74
N ILE A 13 20.77 -19.58 18.41
CA ILE A 13 20.42 -19.72 19.83
C ILE A 13 21.45 -18.97 20.70
N LEU A 14 22.74 -19.04 20.37
CA LEU A 14 23.81 -18.33 21.10
C LEU A 14 23.69 -16.81 20.94
N LEU A 15 23.30 -16.34 19.76
CA LEU A 15 23.02 -14.91 19.50
C LEU A 15 21.80 -14.43 20.31
N CYS A 16 20.74 -15.23 20.40
CA CYS A 16 19.59 -14.95 21.25
C CYS A 16 19.94 -14.98 22.74
N TYR A 17 20.85 -15.88 23.14
CA TYR A 17 21.29 -15.99 24.53
C TYR A 17 22.21 -14.83 24.95
N GLN A 18 23.09 -14.36 24.08
CA GLN A 18 23.92 -13.16 24.29
C GLN A 18 23.09 -11.89 24.42
N LEU A 19 21.99 -11.79 23.67
CA LEU A 19 21.04 -10.67 23.78
C LEU A 19 20.26 -10.68 25.11
N SER A 20 20.15 -11.85 25.78
CA SER A 20 19.47 -11.97 27.06
C SER A 20 20.31 -11.51 28.25
N PHE A 21 21.65 -11.56 28.17
CA PHE A 21 22.57 -11.13 29.24
C PHE A 21 22.89 -9.64 29.26
N ALA A 22 22.50 -8.89 28.24
CA ALA A 22 22.64 -7.41 28.19
C ALA A 22 21.63 -6.67 29.08
N GLN A 23 20.85 -7.37 29.91
CA GLN A 23 19.73 -6.76 30.64
C GLN A 23 20.06 -6.19 32.03
N ASN A 24 21.30 -6.27 32.53
CA ASN A 24 21.65 -5.79 33.88
C ASN A 24 22.69 -4.66 33.91
N LYS A 25 22.41 -3.57 33.22
CA LYS A 25 22.84 -2.22 33.62
C LYS A 25 21.82 -1.20 33.17
N GLU A 26 21.07 -0.62 34.09
CA GLU A 26 20.34 0.63 33.84
C GLU A 26 21.34 1.74 33.51
N ILE A 27 21.74 1.80 32.25
CA ILE A 27 22.36 3.03 31.74
C ILE A 27 21.18 3.99 31.50
N LYS A 28 20.82 4.75 32.52
CA LYS A 28 20.13 6.02 32.36
C LYS A 28 21.07 7.01 31.65
N LYS A 29 21.52 6.69 30.44
CA LYS A 29 22.12 7.69 29.57
C LYS A 29 21.00 8.57 29.08
N ASP A 30 20.98 9.81 29.54
CA ASP A 30 20.07 10.84 29.06
C ASP A 30 20.23 10.99 27.54
N SER A 31 19.32 10.34 26.79
CA SER A 31 19.30 10.36 25.32
C SER A 31 19.15 11.79 24.77
N SER A 32 18.70 12.73 25.63
CA SER A 32 18.61 14.15 25.31
C SER A 32 19.96 14.83 25.24
N LYS A 33 21.01 14.27 25.90
CA LYS A 33 22.36 14.86 25.91
C LYS A 33 23.04 14.71 24.56
N GLY A 34 23.03 13.51 23.97
CA GLY A 34 23.61 13.28 22.65
C GLY A 34 22.88 14.02 21.52
N TYR A 35 21.56 14.18 21.64
CA TYR A 35 20.80 15.00 20.71
C TYR A 35 21.14 16.50 20.85
N ARG A 36 21.32 17.01 22.08
CA ARG A 36 21.79 18.39 22.34
C ARG A 36 23.22 18.63 21.79
N ASP A 37 24.08 17.62 21.83
CA ASP A 37 25.43 17.72 21.27
C ASP A 37 25.41 17.73 19.74
N LEU A 38 24.54 16.93 19.12
CA LEU A 38 24.25 16.99 17.68
C LEU A 38 23.65 18.35 17.27
N GLU A 39 22.73 18.88 18.05
CA GLU A 39 22.16 20.20 17.86
C GLU A 39 23.23 21.31 17.98
N LYS A 40 24.14 21.22 18.97
CA LYS A 40 25.28 22.14 19.12
C LYS A 40 26.23 22.07 17.93
N TYR A 41 26.54 20.84 17.46
CA TYR A 41 27.40 20.63 16.29
C TYR A 41 26.75 21.19 15.01
N SER A 42 25.46 20.96 14.83
CA SER A 42 24.70 21.46 13.67
C SER A 42 24.66 23.00 13.59
N LYS A 43 24.77 23.69 14.74
CA LYS A 43 24.78 25.15 14.82
C LYS A 43 26.08 25.79 14.36
N LYS A 44 27.17 25.03 14.17
CA LYS A 44 28.49 25.56 13.78
C LYS A 44 28.55 26.09 12.34
N ARG A 45 27.70 25.59 11.43
CA ARG A 45 27.62 26.07 10.02
C ARG A 45 26.18 26.41 9.64
N LYS A 46 25.99 27.49 8.83
CA LYS A 46 24.63 27.95 8.43
C LYS A 46 23.85 26.84 7.70
N PHE A 47 24.51 26.06 6.85
CA PHE A 47 23.90 24.98 6.10
C PHE A 47 23.50 23.78 6.98
N THR A 48 24.39 23.29 7.86
CA THR A 48 24.08 22.21 8.78
C THR A 48 22.98 22.59 9.77
N LYS A 49 22.94 23.86 10.19
CA LYS A 49 21.85 24.41 11.01
C LYS A 49 20.51 24.41 10.27
N PHE A 50 20.51 24.73 8.97
CA PHE A 50 19.32 24.70 8.12
C PHE A 50 18.80 23.26 7.97
N ILE A 51 19.68 22.31 7.58
CA ILE A 51 19.33 20.89 7.42
C ILE A 51 18.85 20.26 8.74
N HIS A 52 19.54 20.53 9.87
CA HIS A 52 19.09 20.04 11.16
C HIS A 52 17.70 20.58 11.53
N LYS A 53 17.41 21.86 11.26
CA LYS A 53 16.09 22.44 11.46
C LYS A 53 15.01 21.86 10.57
N LEU A 54 15.38 21.42 9.37
CA LEU A 54 14.46 20.81 8.41
C LEU A 54 14.07 19.38 8.80
N ILE A 55 15.01 18.61 9.37
CA ILE A 55 14.86 17.17 9.63
C ILE A 55 14.38 16.87 11.05
N PHE A 56 14.80 17.67 12.03
CA PHE A 56 14.59 17.36 13.45
C PHE A 56 13.63 18.31 14.16
N ASN A 57 12.70 17.73 14.90
CA ASN A 57 11.91 18.49 15.87
C ASN A 57 12.75 18.80 17.12
N PRO A 58 12.60 19.97 17.75
CA PRO A 58 13.32 20.29 18.98
C PRO A 58 12.92 19.38 20.15
N VAL A 59 13.92 19.06 20.98
CA VAL A 59 13.72 18.21 22.16
C VAL A 59 12.75 18.87 23.13
N ALA A 60 11.58 18.26 23.32
CA ALA A 60 10.67 18.69 24.39
C ALA A 60 11.25 18.31 25.76
N LYS A 61 11.23 19.24 26.73
CA LYS A 61 11.70 18.98 28.08
C LYS A 61 10.78 18.09 28.93
N SER A 62 9.68 17.59 28.39
CA SER A 62 8.72 16.76 29.11
C SER A 62 9.11 15.29 29.08
N VAL A 63 9.38 14.72 30.24
CA VAL A 63 9.43 13.27 30.45
C VAL A 63 8.06 12.69 30.12
N PRO A 64 7.93 11.75 29.18
CA PRO A 64 6.64 11.14 28.90
C PRO A 64 6.19 10.36 30.13
N LYS A 65 5.06 10.73 30.73
CA LYS A 65 4.37 9.90 31.73
C LYS A 65 4.21 8.49 31.17
N LYS A 66 4.52 7.47 31.97
CA LYS A 66 4.28 6.05 31.66
C LYS A 66 2.81 5.87 31.23
N GLN A 67 2.54 5.88 29.95
CA GLN A 67 1.26 5.43 29.43
C GLN A 67 1.32 3.91 29.34
N LYS A 68 0.62 3.22 30.25
CA LYS A 68 0.20 1.82 30.00
C LYS A 68 -0.51 1.80 28.66
N SER A 69 -0.26 0.78 27.82
CA SER A 69 -0.94 0.63 26.55
C SER A 69 -2.44 0.45 26.83
N LYS A 70 -3.19 1.55 26.79
CA LYS A 70 -4.65 1.46 26.88
C LYS A 70 -5.13 0.81 25.58
N LYS A 71 -5.95 -0.26 25.72
CA LYS A 71 -6.74 -0.77 24.60
C LYS A 71 -7.44 0.42 23.94
N ILE A 72 -7.51 0.40 22.60
CA ILE A 72 -8.21 1.45 21.87
C ILE A 72 -9.64 1.49 22.39
N ALA A 73 -10.03 2.58 23.03
CA ALA A 73 -11.40 2.75 23.48
C ALA A 73 -12.28 2.95 22.24
N VAL A 74 -13.03 1.92 21.87
CA VAL A 74 -13.99 2.02 20.77
C VAL A 74 -15.08 3.00 21.18
N LYS A 75 -15.16 4.12 20.48
CA LYS A 75 -16.16 5.14 20.73
C LYS A 75 -17.55 4.61 20.38
N ASN A 76 -18.45 4.70 21.34
CA ASN A 76 -19.83 4.25 21.15
C ASN A 76 -20.75 5.43 20.81
N TYR A 77 -21.02 5.62 19.52
CA TYR A 77 -21.95 6.65 19.04
C TYR A 77 -23.42 6.22 19.10
N LYS A 78 -23.75 4.95 19.43
CA LYS A 78 -25.12 4.44 19.49
C LYS A 78 -26.04 5.20 20.46
N LYS A 79 -25.46 5.76 21.54
CA LYS A 79 -26.24 6.58 22.50
C LYS A 79 -26.82 7.88 21.90
N TYR A 80 -26.35 8.27 20.72
CA TYR A 80 -26.81 9.46 20.01
C TYR A 80 -27.65 9.13 18.78
N GLU A 81 -27.93 7.83 18.55
CA GLU A 81 -28.65 7.36 17.36
C GLU A 81 -29.99 8.07 17.19
N GLY A 82 -30.28 8.51 15.97
CA GLY A 82 -31.53 9.19 15.63
C GLY A 82 -31.64 10.66 16.01
N LYS A 83 -30.77 11.21 16.89
CA LYS A 83 -30.80 12.62 17.25
C LYS A 83 -30.37 13.50 16.07
N ILE A 84 -31.02 14.65 15.90
CA ILE A 84 -30.72 15.56 14.78
C ILE A 84 -29.35 16.19 14.97
N ILE A 85 -28.50 16.12 13.96
CA ILE A 85 -27.20 16.82 13.92
C ILE A 85 -27.47 18.31 13.67
N ARG A 86 -27.34 19.13 14.71
CA ARG A 86 -27.53 20.57 14.62
C ARG A 86 -26.34 21.25 13.95
N ASN A 87 -25.12 20.84 14.32
CA ASN A 87 -23.90 21.41 13.76
C ASN A 87 -22.80 20.35 13.62
N ILE A 88 -21.91 20.56 12.64
CA ILE A 88 -20.68 19.79 12.45
C ILE A 88 -19.53 20.78 12.41
N GLU A 89 -18.70 20.78 13.44
CA GLU A 89 -17.54 21.64 13.56
C GLU A 89 -16.27 20.84 13.27
N ILE A 90 -15.47 21.33 12.33
CA ILE A 90 -14.23 20.70 11.90
C ILE A 90 -13.06 21.63 12.27
N THR A 91 -12.14 21.13 13.06
CA THR A 91 -10.90 21.81 13.42
C THR A 91 -9.72 21.03 12.85
N THR A 92 -9.07 21.58 11.83
CA THR A 92 -7.82 21.02 11.30
C THR A 92 -6.63 21.57 12.06
N LEU A 93 -5.64 20.73 12.33
CA LEU A 93 -4.47 21.03 13.14
C LEU A 93 -3.21 20.72 12.32
N ASP A 94 -2.24 21.61 12.39
CA ASP A 94 -0.94 21.42 11.76
C ASP A 94 -0.16 20.24 12.38
N PRO A 95 0.77 19.59 11.64
CA PRO A 95 1.44 18.37 12.09
C PRO A 95 2.33 18.54 13.32
N PHE A 96 2.81 19.74 13.60
CA PHE A 96 3.82 19.96 14.65
C PHE A 96 3.29 20.73 15.85
N GLY A 97 3.43 20.10 17.03
CA GLY A 97 3.11 20.71 18.32
C GLY A 97 1.64 20.73 18.69
N TYR A 98 0.77 20.12 17.89
CA TYR A 98 -0.66 19.99 18.16
C TYR A 98 -1.05 18.54 18.47
N SER A 99 -2.22 18.35 19.05
CA SER A 99 -2.82 17.05 19.33
C SER A 99 -4.32 17.07 19.04
N ASP A 100 -4.82 16.02 18.42
CA ASP A 100 -6.25 15.82 18.20
C ASP A 100 -7.00 15.41 19.49
N ILE A 101 -6.28 14.86 20.48
CA ILE A 101 -6.82 14.41 21.76
C ILE A 101 -6.76 15.56 22.81
N ASP A 102 -5.63 16.28 22.87
CA ASP A 102 -5.39 17.33 23.86
C ASP A 102 -5.47 18.71 23.19
N SER A 103 -6.53 19.45 23.48
CA SER A 103 -6.77 20.79 22.93
C SER A 103 -5.84 21.87 23.49
N THR A 104 -5.16 21.60 24.60
CA THR A 104 -4.23 22.56 25.24
C THR A 104 -2.85 22.57 24.60
N GLN A 105 -2.50 21.50 23.85
CA GLN A 105 -1.24 21.41 23.14
C GLN A 105 -1.21 22.38 21.95
N LYS A 106 -0.21 23.25 21.94
CA LYS A 106 0.05 24.21 20.86
C LYS A 106 1.53 24.21 20.50
N SER A 107 1.82 24.61 19.26
CA SER A 107 3.19 24.82 18.79
C SER A 107 3.89 25.90 19.62
N LYS A 108 4.87 25.51 20.43
CA LYS A 108 5.59 26.43 21.35
C LYS A 108 6.96 26.83 20.81
N ILE A 109 7.57 26.04 19.94
CA ILE A 109 8.97 26.14 19.57
C ILE A 109 9.08 26.68 18.14
N PHE A 110 10.07 27.54 17.88
CA PHE A 110 10.29 28.19 16.58
C PHE A 110 10.28 27.20 15.39
N VAL A 111 10.93 26.04 15.55
CA VAL A 111 11.00 25.04 14.46
C VAL A 111 9.66 24.39 14.16
N GLN A 112 8.82 24.14 15.18
CA GLN A 112 7.45 23.67 14.96
C GLN A 112 6.63 24.72 14.18
N LYS A 113 6.78 26.00 14.55
CA LYS A 113 6.13 27.11 13.86
C LYS A 113 6.63 27.21 12.41
N ALA A 114 7.96 27.14 12.20
CA ALA A 114 8.55 27.19 10.86
C ALA A 114 8.11 25.99 9.99
N GLY A 115 8.07 24.78 10.56
CA GLY A 115 7.53 23.61 9.89
C GLY A 115 6.06 23.80 9.51
N ASN A 116 5.23 24.30 10.43
CA ASN A 116 3.82 24.55 10.15
C ASN A 116 3.61 25.67 9.09
N VAL A 117 4.51 26.67 9.00
CA VAL A 117 4.47 27.68 7.94
C VAL A 117 4.78 27.09 6.56
N LEU A 118 5.67 26.08 6.49
CA LEU A 118 5.99 25.38 5.24
C LEU A 118 4.96 24.30 4.89
N HIS A 119 4.09 23.94 5.83
CA HIS A 119 3.04 22.95 5.62
C HIS A 119 1.78 23.60 5.03
N LEU A 120 1.23 22.97 3.99
CA LEU A 120 -0.09 23.38 3.47
C LEU A 120 -1.18 22.77 4.34
N LYS A 121 -1.67 23.54 5.30
CA LYS A 121 -2.72 23.11 6.23
C LYS A 121 -3.97 22.67 5.50
N THR A 122 -4.54 21.55 5.93
CA THR A 122 -5.78 21.01 5.36
C THR A 122 -6.94 21.99 5.61
N LYS A 123 -7.62 22.35 4.53
CA LYS A 123 -8.82 23.19 4.59
C LYS A 123 -10.01 22.37 5.09
N ASN A 124 -10.87 22.98 5.90
CA ASN A 124 -12.07 22.31 6.43
C ASN A 124 -12.97 21.72 5.33
N ILE A 125 -12.98 22.33 4.16
CA ILE A 125 -13.76 21.82 3.02
C ILE A 125 -13.26 20.44 2.54
N ALA A 126 -11.94 20.18 2.59
CA ALA A 126 -11.39 18.88 2.23
C ALA A 126 -11.89 17.77 3.15
N ILE A 127 -11.95 18.06 4.46
CA ILE A 127 -12.49 17.11 5.44
C ILE A 127 -14.01 16.98 5.30
N LYS A 128 -14.73 18.09 5.13
CA LYS A 128 -16.18 18.08 4.93
C LYS A 128 -16.61 17.23 3.74
N ASN A 129 -15.82 17.22 2.68
CA ASN A 129 -16.07 16.42 1.48
C ASN A 129 -15.94 14.89 1.70
N LEU A 130 -15.35 14.45 2.81
CA LEU A 130 -15.20 13.04 3.19
C LEU A 130 -16.31 12.56 4.15
N LEU A 131 -17.17 13.46 4.62
CA LEU A 131 -18.22 13.11 5.59
C LEU A 131 -19.42 12.44 4.92
N LEU A 132 -19.91 11.38 5.56
CA LEU A 132 -21.18 10.73 5.21
C LEU A 132 -22.36 11.30 6.02
N ILE A 133 -22.06 11.96 7.15
CA ILE A 133 -23.06 12.65 7.98
C ILE A 133 -23.30 14.07 7.47
N LYS A 134 -24.51 14.57 7.66
CA LYS A 134 -24.93 15.90 7.20
C LYS A 134 -25.68 16.66 8.28
N LYS A 135 -25.53 17.98 8.31
CA LYS A 135 -26.31 18.89 9.15
C LYS A 135 -27.81 18.73 8.87
N ASN A 136 -28.65 18.86 9.89
CA ASN A 136 -30.10 18.74 9.86
C ASN A 136 -30.60 17.35 9.43
N LYS A 137 -29.77 16.30 9.61
CA LYS A 137 -30.17 14.90 9.40
C LYS A 137 -30.00 14.12 10.71
N PRO A 138 -30.76 13.03 10.89
CA PRO A 138 -30.56 12.13 12.03
C PRO A 138 -29.14 11.59 12.08
N LEU A 139 -28.54 11.54 13.28
CA LEU A 139 -27.26 10.92 13.50
C LEU A 139 -27.38 9.41 13.32
N ASP A 140 -26.55 8.87 12.48
CA ASP A 140 -26.34 7.44 12.25
C ASP A 140 -24.92 7.08 12.75
N SER A 141 -24.87 6.26 13.76
CA SER A 141 -23.62 5.92 14.44
C SER A 141 -22.62 5.19 13.55
N LEU A 142 -23.07 4.43 12.56
CA LEU A 142 -22.21 3.76 11.58
C LEU A 142 -21.63 4.74 10.57
N LEU A 143 -22.44 5.73 10.13
CA LEU A 143 -21.95 6.77 9.22
C LEU A 143 -20.95 7.71 9.90
N VAL A 144 -21.07 7.96 11.22
CA VAL A 144 -20.04 8.69 11.99
C VAL A 144 -18.71 7.92 11.99
N LYS A 145 -18.74 6.62 12.35
CA LYS A 145 -17.56 5.76 12.34
C LYS A 145 -16.90 5.70 10.96
N GLU A 146 -17.70 5.55 9.93
CA GLU A 146 -17.21 5.45 8.56
C GLU A 146 -16.63 6.78 8.07
N SER A 147 -17.22 7.93 8.46
CA SER A 147 -16.64 9.25 8.20
C SER A 147 -15.27 9.40 8.86
N GLU A 148 -15.11 8.98 10.12
CA GLU A 148 -13.79 8.96 10.79
C GLU A 148 -12.79 8.09 10.02
N ARG A 149 -13.21 6.90 9.58
CA ARG A 149 -12.34 5.99 8.80
C ARG A 149 -11.91 6.61 7.48
N LEU A 150 -12.86 7.20 6.73
CA LEU A 150 -12.58 7.87 5.45
C LEU A 150 -11.60 9.04 5.61
N ILE A 151 -11.72 9.81 6.68
CA ILE A 151 -10.76 10.87 7.00
C ILE A 151 -9.40 10.24 7.34
N ARG A 152 -9.35 9.23 8.23
CA ARG A 152 -8.11 8.58 8.66
C ARG A 152 -7.39 7.86 7.52
N SER A 153 -8.11 7.38 6.49
CA SER A 153 -7.52 6.73 5.32
C SER A 153 -6.78 7.69 4.39
N GLN A 154 -6.92 9.01 4.58
CA GLN A 154 -6.23 10.00 3.75
C GLN A 154 -4.74 10.08 4.09
N ARG A 155 -3.88 10.08 3.08
CA ARG A 155 -2.42 10.08 3.22
C ARG A 155 -1.83 11.33 3.87
N PHE A 156 -2.61 12.42 3.89
CA PHE A 156 -2.24 13.70 4.50
C PHE A 156 -2.77 13.86 5.93
N ILE A 157 -3.51 12.89 6.45
CA ILE A 157 -4.04 12.89 7.82
C ILE A 157 -3.26 11.89 8.68
N ARG A 158 -2.86 12.33 9.86
CA ARG A 158 -2.20 11.49 10.88
C ARG A 158 -3.20 10.84 11.82
N SER A 159 -4.17 11.61 12.30
CA SER A 159 -5.20 11.12 13.22
C SER A 159 -6.45 11.98 13.16
N VAL A 160 -7.56 11.42 13.60
CA VAL A 160 -8.83 12.11 13.75
C VAL A 160 -9.51 11.70 15.04
N THR A 161 -10.08 12.67 15.74
CA THR A 161 -10.88 12.44 16.94
C THR A 161 -12.22 13.14 16.77
N THR A 162 -13.30 12.38 16.96
CA THR A 162 -14.69 12.89 16.91
C THR A 162 -15.29 12.87 18.31
N GLU A 163 -15.93 13.97 18.71
CA GLU A 163 -16.74 14.07 19.90
C GLU A 163 -18.16 14.47 19.53
N THR A 164 -19.14 13.92 20.23
CA THR A 164 -20.54 14.27 20.04
C THR A 164 -21.09 14.78 21.37
N LYS A 165 -21.66 15.99 21.35
CA LYS A 165 -22.26 16.61 22.55
C LYS A 165 -23.77 16.74 22.37
N ILE A 166 -24.53 16.35 23.38
CA ILE A 166 -25.97 16.58 23.43
C ILE A 166 -26.21 18.05 23.67
N VAL A 167 -27.04 18.65 22.86
CA VAL A 167 -27.44 20.07 22.94
C VAL A 167 -28.85 20.18 23.49
N SER A 168 -29.75 19.29 23.06
CA SER A 168 -31.10 19.19 23.57
C SER A 168 -31.53 17.72 23.60
N LYS A 169 -32.77 17.45 24.05
CA LYS A 169 -33.32 16.09 24.07
C LYS A 169 -33.17 15.40 22.72
N ASP A 170 -33.36 16.12 21.62
CA ASP A 170 -33.47 15.58 20.26
C ASP A 170 -32.33 16.03 19.32
N SER A 171 -31.35 16.78 19.83
CA SER A 171 -30.27 17.31 18.97
C SER A 171 -28.87 17.15 19.57
N VAL A 172 -27.88 17.04 18.67
CA VAL A 172 -26.47 16.90 18.99
C VAL A 172 -25.61 17.78 18.07
N ASP A 173 -24.46 18.19 18.58
CA ASP A 173 -23.37 18.75 17.79
C ASP A 173 -22.23 17.75 17.67
N VAL A 174 -21.60 17.68 16.51
CA VAL A 174 -20.46 16.81 16.20
C VAL A 174 -19.22 17.68 16.02
N TYR A 175 -18.18 17.40 16.82
CA TYR A 175 -16.88 18.09 16.79
C TYR A 175 -15.83 17.11 16.25
N MET A 176 -15.14 17.47 15.17
CA MET A 176 -14.08 16.68 14.58
C MET A 176 -12.76 17.44 14.65
N ARG A 177 -11.78 16.86 15.33
CA ARG A 177 -10.41 17.39 15.39
C ARG A 177 -9.53 16.50 14.54
N VAL A 178 -8.90 17.08 13.54
CA VAL A 178 -8.11 16.37 12.53
C VAL A 178 -6.67 16.88 12.61
N LEU A 179 -5.72 15.99 12.84
CA LEU A 179 -4.29 16.31 12.88
C LEU A 179 -3.68 15.93 11.53
N ASP A 180 -3.10 16.91 10.86
CA ASP A 180 -2.42 16.70 9.60
C ASP A 180 -1.14 15.86 9.79
N SER A 181 -0.71 15.21 8.74
CA SER A 181 0.65 14.69 8.58
C SER A 181 1.46 15.62 7.68
N TRP A 182 2.78 15.57 7.76
CA TRP A 182 3.63 16.26 6.79
C TRP A 182 3.35 15.76 5.37
N SER A 183 3.10 16.66 4.45
CA SER A 183 2.59 16.33 3.12
C SER A 183 3.63 16.34 2.01
N LEU A 184 4.67 17.18 2.12
CA LEU A 184 5.72 17.32 1.11
C LEU A 184 6.80 16.25 1.30
N VAL A 185 7.00 15.39 0.30
CA VAL A 185 7.97 14.29 0.33
C VAL A 185 8.92 14.42 -0.85
N PRO A 186 10.12 14.99 -0.65
CA PRO A 186 11.20 14.88 -1.61
C PRO A 186 11.90 13.52 -1.48
N ASP A 187 12.33 12.96 -2.60
CA ASP A 187 13.14 11.76 -2.66
C ASP A 187 14.15 11.85 -3.80
N VAL A 188 15.32 11.24 -3.65
CA VAL A 188 16.38 11.20 -4.65
C VAL A 188 16.94 9.79 -4.72
N SER A 189 16.86 9.18 -5.88
CA SER A 189 17.37 7.84 -6.14
C SER A 189 18.52 7.91 -7.15
N PRO A 190 19.78 8.03 -6.69
CA PRO A 190 20.96 8.01 -7.55
C PRO A 190 21.33 6.57 -7.93
N SER A 191 21.82 6.38 -9.16
CA SER A 191 22.50 5.17 -9.61
C SER A 191 23.73 5.55 -10.43
N THR A 192 24.52 4.60 -10.88
CA THR A 192 25.70 4.84 -11.70
C THR A 192 25.36 5.39 -13.10
N SER A 193 24.18 5.10 -13.62
CA SER A 193 23.76 5.51 -14.99
C SER A 193 22.74 6.65 -14.99
N LYS A 194 22.01 6.87 -13.90
CA LYS A 194 20.97 7.91 -13.84
C LYS A 194 20.72 8.40 -12.42
N SER A 195 20.19 9.61 -12.31
CA SER A 195 19.67 10.17 -11.06
C SER A 195 18.19 10.51 -11.23
N LYS A 196 17.34 10.02 -10.32
CA LYS A 196 15.91 10.29 -10.31
C LYS A 196 15.57 11.18 -9.12
N PHE A 197 14.95 12.31 -9.39
CA PHE A 197 14.43 13.28 -8.43
C PHE A 197 12.92 13.13 -8.38
N TYR A 198 12.38 13.04 -7.19
CA TYR A 198 10.97 12.82 -6.96
C TYR A 198 10.47 13.81 -5.92
N LEU A 199 9.41 14.53 -6.24
CA LEU A 199 8.76 15.47 -5.34
C LEU A 199 7.26 15.18 -5.31
N ARG A 200 6.77 14.78 -4.15
CA ARG A 200 5.33 14.52 -3.92
C ARG A 200 4.78 15.46 -2.87
N GLU A 201 3.74 16.21 -3.21
CA GLU A 201 2.89 16.92 -2.26
C GLU A 201 1.56 16.16 -2.13
N LYS A 202 1.25 15.68 -0.93
CA LYS A 202 0.06 14.86 -0.65
C LYS A 202 -1.19 15.66 -0.29
N ASN A 203 -1.03 16.97 -0.10
CA ASN A 203 -2.10 17.88 0.31
C ASN A 203 -2.06 19.20 -0.47
N PHE A 204 -1.92 19.09 -1.77
CA PHE A 204 -1.75 20.23 -2.66
C PHE A 204 -2.89 21.25 -2.49
N PHE A 205 -2.55 22.51 -2.26
CA PHE A 205 -3.45 23.60 -1.89
C PHE A 205 -4.26 23.40 -0.59
N GLY A 206 -3.92 22.42 0.25
CA GLY A 206 -4.71 22.07 1.45
C GLY A 206 -6.06 21.41 1.12
N LEU A 207 -6.24 20.92 -0.10
CA LEU A 207 -7.48 20.30 -0.59
C LEU A 207 -7.44 18.76 -0.55
N GLY A 208 -6.33 18.17 -0.08
CA GLY A 208 -6.11 16.73 -0.09
C GLY A 208 -5.78 16.18 -1.48
N HIS A 209 -5.47 17.04 -2.45
CA HIS A 209 -5.02 16.60 -3.77
C HIS A 209 -3.56 16.14 -3.66
N GLU A 210 -3.17 15.13 -4.46
CA GLU A 210 -1.79 14.68 -4.54
C GLU A 210 -1.19 15.14 -5.87
N PHE A 211 -0.05 15.83 -5.79
CA PHE A 211 0.72 16.26 -6.96
C PHE A 211 2.12 15.66 -6.88
N THR A 212 2.49 14.88 -7.88
CA THR A 212 3.79 14.21 -7.95
C THR A 212 4.52 14.66 -9.19
N ASN A 213 5.75 15.10 -9.02
CA ASN A 213 6.71 15.40 -10.07
C ASN A 213 7.88 14.45 -10.01
N THR A 214 8.29 13.94 -11.15
CA THR A 214 9.48 13.10 -11.31
C THR A 214 10.36 13.69 -12.39
N TYR A 215 11.64 13.85 -12.11
CA TYR A 215 12.65 14.22 -13.10
C TYR A 215 13.77 13.19 -13.07
N THR A 216 14.08 12.60 -14.22
CA THR A 216 15.16 11.62 -14.36
C THR A 216 16.22 12.20 -15.27
N LYS A 217 17.47 12.21 -14.82
CA LYS A 217 18.63 12.65 -15.58
C LYS A 217 19.54 11.46 -15.86
N SER A 218 19.85 11.20 -17.10
CA SER A 218 20.92 10.28 -17.47
C SER A 218 22.28 10.87 -17.08
N LEU A 219 23.17 10.02 -16.55
CA LEU A 219 24.56 10.38 -16.23
C LEU A 219 25.53 9.93 -17.32
N THR A 220 25.07 9.09 -18.26
CA THR A 220 25.88 8.54 -19.36
C THR A 220 25.70 9.31 -20.66
N ASN A 221 24.56 9.96 -20.83
CA ASN A 221 24.24 10.79 -22.00
C ASN A 221 23.49 12.07 -21.57
N LYS A 222 23.01 12.87 -22.53
CA LYS A 222 22.28 14.12 -22.25
C LYS A 222 20.78 13.94 -22.07
N ASP A 223 20.27 12.68 -22.08
CA ASP A 223 18.84 12.41 -22.01
C ASP A 223 18.26 12.73 -20.65
N ASN A 224 16.99 13.09 -20.67
CA ASN A 224 16.20 13.34 -19.49
C ASN A 224 14.80 12.76 -19.66
N GLY A 225 14.20 12.34 -18.56
CA GLY A 225 12.82 11.89 -18.45
C GLY A 225 12.03 12.79 -17.51
N TYR A 226 10.73 12.86 -17.70
CA TYR A 226 9.84 13.69 -16.91
C TYR A 226 8.52 13.00 -16.64
N GLY A 227 8.01 13.10 -15.41
CA GLY A 227 6.72 12.54 -15.03
C GLY A 227 5.90 13.50 -14.17
N VAL A 228 4.61 13.60 -14.46
CA VAL A 228 3.62 14.32 -13.65
C VAL A 228 2.44 13.41 -13.36
N ASN A 229 2.05 13.31 -12.10
CA ASN A 229 0.82 12.66 -11.69
C ASN A 229 0.04 13.62 -10.78
N TYR A 230 -1.18 13.95 -11.17
CA TYR A 230 -2.08 14.77 -10.37
C TYR A 230 -3.33 13.95 -10.02
N PHE A 231 -3.58 13.80 -8.71
CA PHE A 231 -4.68 13.01 -8.20
C PHE A 231 -5.58 13.84 -7.29
N ILE A 232 -6.85 13.88 -7.64
CA ILE A 232 -7.94 14.49 -6.87
C ILE A 232 -8.73 13.34 -6.24
N PRO A 233 -8.69 13.11 -4.92
CA PRO A 233 -9.35 11.95 -4.30
C PRO A 233 -10.87 12.07 -4.27
N THR A 234 -11.41 13.28 -4.23
CA THR A 234 -12.85 13.52 -4.30
C THR A 234 -13.17 14.92 -4.81
N ILE A 235 -14.12 15.01 -5.74
CA ILE A 235 -14.66 16.28 -6.21
C ILE A 235 -15.88 16.60 -5.34
N LYS A 236 -15.76 17.59 -4.44
CA LYS A 236 -16.77 17.88 -3.42
C LYS A 236 -17.09 16.60 -2.61
N ASN A 237 -18.34 16.40 -2.23
CA ASN A 237 -18.80 15.19 -1.50
C ASN A 237 -19.36 14.10 -2.43
N THR A 238 -18.82 13.96 -3.64
CA THR A 238 -19.29 12.95 -4.63
C THR A 238 -18.51 11.64 -4.53
N PHE A 239 -17.31 11.66 -3.92
CA PHE A 239 -16.34 10.57 -3.92
C PHE A 239 -15.89 10.17 -5.34
N ILE A 240 -16.03 11.08 -6.31
CA ILE A 240 -15.45 10.95 -7.64
C ILE A 240 -14.00 11.37 -7.57
N SER A 241 -13.10 10.45 -7.85
CA SER A 241 -11.67 10.72 -7.97
C SER A 241 -11.29 10.99 -9.42
N THR A 242 -10.27 11.81 -9.61
CA THR A 242 -9.71 12.09 -10.94
C THR A 242 -8.19 11.98 -10.87
N ARG A 243 -7.59 11.28 -11.84
CA ARG A 243 -6.16 11.15 -11.98
C ARG A 243 -5.73 11.55 -13.38
N LEU A 244 -4.76 12.45 -13.45
CA LEU A 244 -4.05 12.80 -14.68
C LEU A 244 -2.62 12.27 -14.56
N ASN A 245 -2.16 11.53 -15.55
CA ASN A 245 -0.82 10.98 -15.61
C ASN A 245 -0.17 11.31 -16.94
N TYR A 246 1.06 11.84 -16.88
CA TYR A 246 1.94 12.00 -18.02
C TYR A 246 3.33 11.58 -17.58
N GLU A 247 3.94 10.67 -18.31
CA GLU A 247 5.31 10.21 -18.05
C GLU A 247 6.02 9.99 -19.38
N ILE A 248 7.26 10.47 -19.47
CA ILE A 248 8.21 10.20 -20.55
C ILE A 248 9.55 9.80 -19.92
N ASP A 249 10.08 8.65 -20.31
CA ASP A 249 11.35 8.14 -19.77
C ASP A 249 12.56 8.62 -20.58
N LEU A 250 13.76 8.10 -20.24
CA LEU A 250 15.02 8.43 -20.92
C LEU A 250 15.05 7.95 -22.37
N ASP A 251 14.37 6.86 -22.69
CA ASP A 251 14.28 6.27 -24.02
C ASP A 251 13.15 6.89 -24.86
N ARG A 252 12.47 7.92 -24.32
CA ARG A 252 11.30 8.57 -24.91
C ARG A 252 10.05 7.70 -24.99
N ASN A 253 9.99 6.60 -24.24
CA ASN A 253 8.72 5.93 -24.02
C ASN A 253 7.81 6.84 -23.20
N TYR A 254 6.51 6.86 -23.54
CA TYR A 254 5.58 7.71 -22.80
C TYR A 254 4.24 7.04 -22.50
N THR A 255 3.66 7.50 -21.42
CA THR A 255 2.28 7.19 -21.03
C THR A 255 1.52 8.49 -20.78
N LYS A 256 0.34 8.62 -21.38
CA LYS A 256 -0.62 9.69 -21.14
C LYS A 256 -1.94 9.07 -20.73
N ALA A 257 -2.51 9.49 -19.60
CA ALA A 257 -3.75 8.90 -19.14
C ALA A 257 -4.59 9.89 -18.33
N ILE A 258 -5.91 9.76 -18.46
CA ILE A 258 -6.89 10.35 -17.56
C ILE A 258 -7.79 9.23 -17.03
N THR A 259 -8.01 9.22 -15.73
CA THR A 259 -8.94 8.30 -15.07
C THR A 259 -9.89 9.10 -14.19
N ILE A 260 -11.19 8.89 -14.37
CA ILE A 260 -12.24 9.46 -13.54
C ILE A 260 -13.06 8.29 -13.02
N GLU A 261 -13.14 8.12 -11.70
CA GLU A 261 -13.88 7.01 -11.14
C GLU A 261 -14.50 7.35 -9.78
N ARG A 262 -15.61 6.73 -9.51
CA ARG A 262 -16.24 6.67 -8.21
C ARG A 262 -16.28 5.21 -7.76
N PRO A 263 -15.31 4.76 -6.93
CA PRO A 263 -15.29 3.38 -6.45
C PRO A 263 -16.38 3.14 -5.41
N PHE A 264 -16.57 1.90 -4.98
CA PHE A 264 -17.31 1.59 -3.75
C PHE A 264 -16.46 2.01 -2.52
N PHE A 265 -16.25 3.32 -2.35
CA PHE A 265 -15.39 3.94 -1.33
C PHE A 265 -15.74 3.55 0.11
N SER A 266 -16.96 3.06 0.31
CA SER A 266 -17.52 2.62 1.59
C SER A 266 -18.47 1.45 1.36
N SER A 267 -18.69 0.62 2.38
CA SER A 267 -19.72 -0.43 2.37
C SER A 267 -21.14 0.13 2.24
N PHE A 268 -21.33 1.44 2.44
CA PHE A 268 -22.59 2.14 2.28
C PHE A 268 -22.77 2.76 0.87
N ALA A 269 -21.74 2.72 0.02
CA ALA A 269 -21.83 3.20 -1.34
C ALA A 269 -22.70 2.26 -2.19
N ARG A 270 -23.68 2.81 -2.91
CA ARG A 270 -24.60 2.03 -3.74
C ARG A 270 -24.21 1.99 -5.21
N TRP A 271 -23.60 3.03 -5.71
CA TRP A 271 -23.18 3.14 -7.10
C TRP A 271 -21.67 3.31 -7.19
N ALA A 272 -21.09 2.68 -8.18
CA ALA A 272 -19.71 2.86 -8.57
C ALA A 272 -19.61 2.88 -10.09
N ALA A 273 -18.70 3.68 -10.64
CA ALA A 273 -18.45 3.74 -12.08
C ALA A 273 -17.06 4.32 -12.33
N GLY A 274 -16.53 4.08 -13.52
CA GLY A 274 -15.25 4.68 -13.91
C GLY A 274 -15.04 4.71 -15.40
N VAL A 275 -14.24 5.69 -15.82
CA VAL A 275 -13.75 5.87 -17.18
C VAL A 275 -12.26 6.12 -17.12
N ALA A 276 -11.48 5.37 -17.92
CA ALA A 276 -10.07 5.65 -18.12
C ALA A 276 -9.76 5.69 -19.62
N LEU A 277 -9.03 6.70 -20.02
CA LEU A 277 -8.56 6.90 -21.39
C LEU A 277 -7.05 7.10 -21.35
N GLY A 278 -6.32 6.46 -22.25
CA GLY A 278 -4.88 6.65 -22.30
C GLY A 278 -4.24 6.25 -23.60
N GLN A 279 -2.99 6.67 -23.75
CA GLN A 279 -2.11 6.32 -24.85
C GLN A 279 -0.74 5.93 -24.28
N ASN A 280 -0.23 4.82 -24.78
CA ASN A 280 1.13 4.36 -24.50
C ASN A 280 1.94 4.29 -25.79
N PHE A 281 3.20 4.67 -25.69
CA PHE A 281 4.21 4.53 -26.73
C PHE A 281 5.46 3.89 -26.11
N ASN A 282 5.94 2.81 -26.70
CA ASN A 282 7.15 2.13 -26.27
C ASN A 282 8.04 1.82 -27.47
N LYS A 283 9.33 2.00 -27.30
CA LYS A 283 10.34 1.40 -28.16
C LYS A 283 10.53 -0.06 -27.78
N VAL A 284 10.55 -0.92 -28.74
CA VAL A 284 10.69 -2.36 -28.60
C VAL A 284 11.88 -2.80 -29.43
N LEU A 285 12.79 -3.55 -28.80
CA LEU A 285 13.85 -4.22 -29.53
C LEU A 285 13.26 -5.48 -30.18
N ALA A 286 13.28 -5.57 -31.49
CA ALA A 286 12.74 -6.68 -32.25
C ALA A 286 13.74 -7.09 -33.33
N LEU A 287 13.61 -8.32 -33.82
CA LEU A 287 14.42 -8.81 -34.94
C LEU A 287 13.74 -8.43 -36.27
N ASP A 288 14.51 -7.92 -37.22
CA ASP A 288 14.05 -7.70 -38.58
C ASP A 288 14.01 -9.00 -39.41
N GLU A 289 13.70 -8.91 -40.70
CA GLU A 289 13.64 -10.04 -41.61
C GLU A 289 15.01 -10.76 -41.79
N ASN A 290 16.11 -10.07 -41.48
CA ASN A 290 17.48 -10.58 -41.52
C ASN A 290 18.00 -11.07 -40.16
N ASN A 291 17.13 -11.18 -39.14
CA ASN A 291 17.48 -11.47 -37.73
C ASN A 291 18.43 -10.44 -37.09
N LEU A 292 18.44 -9.21 -37.56
CA LEU A 292 19.18 -8.11 -36.95
C LEU A 292 18.28 -7.41 -35.92
N GLU A 293 18.88 -7.05 -34.78
CA GLU A 293 18.18 -6.27 -33.75
C GLU A 293 17.91 -4.84 -34.24
N VAL A 294 16.65 -4.48 -34.36
CA VAL A 294 16.18 -3.15 -34.75
C VAL A 294 15.21 -2.58 -33.71
N ILE A 295 15.29 -1.27 -33.53
CA ILE A 295 14.33 -0.56 -32.66
C ILE A 295 13.05 -0.35 -33.47
N GLN A 296 11.97 -0.92 -32.99
CA GLN A 296 10.62 -0.75 -33.53
C GLN A 296 9.73 -0.03 -32.52
N HIS A 297 8.53 0.33 -32.94
CA HIS A 297 7.60 1.11 -32.13
C HIS A 297 6.33 0.32 -31.83
N SER A 298 5.87 0.44 -30.61
CA SER A 298 4.57 -0.03 -30.17
C SER A 298 3.79 1.14 -29.62
N LYS A 299 2.67 1.47 -30.22
CA LYS A 299 1.81 2.58 -29.79
C LYS A 299 0.35 2.14 -29.80
N PHE A 300 -0.34 2.36 -28.70
CA PHE A 300 -1.73 2.03 -28.59
C PHE A 300 -2.51 3.05 -27.74
N ASN A 301 -3.79 3.19 -28.08
CA ASN A 301 -4.79 3.85 -27.24
C ASN A 301 -5.57 2.80 -26.47
N TYR A 302 -6.02 3.16 -25.26
CA TYR A 302 -6.98 2.35 -24.53
C TYR A 302 -8.13 3.18 -23.95
N GLN A 303 -9.26 2.51 -23.83
CA GLN A 303 -10.49 3.00 -23.23
C GLN A 303 -11.01 1.94 -22.29
N ASP A 304 -11.38 2.33 -21.07
CA ASP A 304 -11.86 1.43 -20.02
C ASP A 304 -13.06 2.05 -19.34
N TYR A 305 -14.21 1.44 -19.48
CA TYR A 305 -15.48 1.89 -18.92
C TYR A 305 -16.05 0.81 -18.01
N TRP A 306 -16.52 1.20 -16.85
CA TRP A 306 -17.18 0.26 -15.97
C TRP A 306 -18.26 0.93 -15.12
N VAL A 307 -19.24 0.13 -14.70
CA VAL A 307 -20.31 0.53 -13.79
C VAL A 307 -20.65 -0.61 -12.86
N GLY A 308 -21.06 -0.29 -11.65
CA GLY A 308 -21.50 -1.26 -10.66
C GLY A 308 -22.55 -0.71 -9.71
N HIS A 309 -23.39 -1.62 -9.21
CA HIS A 309 -24.41 -1.32 -8.19
C HIS A 309 -24.37 -2.32 -7.06
N ALA A 310 -24.52 -1.84 -5.83
CA ALA A 310 -24.53 -2.63 -4.59
C ALA A 310 -25.94 -2.61 -3.96
N PHE A 311 -26.57 -3.76 -3.92
CA PHE A 311 -27.88 -3.99 -3.30
C PHE A 311 -27.66 -4.49 -1.88
N GLN A 312 -28.25 -3.83 -0.90
CA GLN A 312 -28.25 -4.34 0.48
C GLN A 312 -29.13 -5.59 0.55
N ILE A 313 -28.56 -6.71 1.03
CA ILE A 313 -29.27 -8.00 1.05
C ILE A 313 -30.22 -8.09 2.25
N PHE A 314 -29.76 -7.68 3.43
CA PHE A 314 -30.50 -7.84 4.68
C PHE A 314 -31.20 -6.55 5.08
N LYS A 315 -32.47 -6.67 5.47
CA LYS A 315 -33.21 -5.59 6.12
C LYS A 315 -32.75 -5.45 7.58
N GLY A 316 -32.65 -4.21 8.09
CA GLY A 316 -32.27 -3.93 9.47
C GLY A 316 -31.07 -2.98 9.60
N ASN A 317 -30.81 -2.55 10.85
CA ASN A 317 -29.86 -1.47 11.15
C ASN A 317 -28.55 -1.95 11.78
N SER A 318 -28.35 -3.29 11.92
CA SER A 318 -27.06 -3.80 12.42
C SER A 318 -25.93 -3.50 11.41
N GLU A 319 -24.70 -3.36 11.90
CA GLU A 319 -23.53 -3.15 11.04
C GLU A 319 -23.44 -4.27 9.98
N TYR A 320 -23.63 -5.53 10.36
CA TYR A 320 -23.63 -6.67 9.45
C TYR A 320 -24.67 -6.54 8.34
N ASN A 321 -25.92 -6.22 8.69
CA ASN A 321 -27.02 -6.10 7.72
C ASN A 321 -26.76 -4.97 6.71
N ARG A 322 -26.20 -3.86 7.17
CA ARG A 322 -25.99 -2.67 6.34
C ARG A 322 -24.72 -2.73 5.49
N THR A 323 -23.75 -3.55 5.87
CA THR A 323 -22.48 -3.69 5.14
C THR A 323 -22.41 -4.92 4.25
N THR A 324 -23.42 -5.82 4.31
CA THR A 324 -23.51 -6.99 3.44
C THR A 324 -24.33 -6.67 2.21
N ASN A 325 -23.67 -6.70 1.04
CA ASN A 325 -24.25 -6.26 -0.22
C ASN A 325 -24.08 -7.35 -1.29
N PHE A 326 -25.10 -7.48 -2.15
CA PHE A 326 -24.97 -8.12 -3.45
C PHE A 326 -24.52 -7.05 -4.45
N VAL A 327 -23.43 -7.30 -5.15
CA VAL A 327 -22.83 -6.34 -6.08
C VAL A 327 -22.86 -6.90 -7.48
N THR A 328 -23.37 -6.10 -8.40
CA THR A 328 -23.31 -6.37 -9.84
C THR A 328 -22.43 -5.33 -10.49
N SER A 329 -21.59 -5.72 -11.44
CA SER A 329 -20.78 -4.77 -12.19
C SER A 329 -20.52 -5.26 -13.60
N ALA A 330 -20.34 -4.31 -14.53
CA ALA A 330 -20.00 -4.56 -15.92
C ALA A 330 -18.82 -3.69 -16.33
N ARG A 331 -17.99 -4.18 -17.25
CA ARG A 331 -16.83 -3.48 -17.78
C ARG A 331 -16.69 -3.73 -19.28
N PHE A 332 -16.36 -2.66 -19.99
CA PHE A 332 -15.87 -2.70 -21.35
C PHE A 332 -14.48 -2.09 -21.40
N TYR A 333 -13.52 -2.83 -21.93
CA TYR A 333 -12.15 -2.38 -22.17
C TYR A 333 -11.83 -2.56 -23.65
N ASN A 334 -11.27 -1.51 -24.25
CA ASN A 334 -10.83 -1.50 -25.64
C ASN A 334 -9.40 -1.00 -25.71
N LYS A 335 -8.51 -1.82 -26.27
CA LYS A 335 -7.12 -1.48 -26.58
C LYS A 335 -6.95 -1.53 -28.08
N ASN A 336 -6.53 -0.43 -28.67
CA ASN A 336 -6.34 -0.31 -30.10
C ASN A 336 -4.91 0.10 -30.43
N PHE A 337 -4.19 -0.76 -31.12
CA PHE A 337 -2.85 -0.46 -31.60
C PHE A 337 -2.90 0.44 -32.82
N ILE A 338 -2.02 1.48 -32.80
CA ILE A 338 -1.81 2.44 -33.89
C ILE A 338 -0.53 2.10 -34.64
N GLU A 339 0.50 1.68 -33.89
CA GLU A 339 1.79 1.25 -34.40
C GLU A 339 2.13 -0.08 -33.71
N THR A 340 2.53 -1.07 -34.48
CA THR A 340 2.95 -2.39 -33.99
C THR A 340 4.33 -2.73 -34.57
N PRO A 341 5.17 -3.47 -33.83
CA PRO A 341 6.37 -4.07 -34.39
C PRO A 341 6.05 -5.01 -35.56
N PHE A 342 7.02 -5.34 -36.39
CA PHE A 342 6.83 -6.24 -37.54
C PHE A 342 6.21 -7.57 -37.12
N VAL A 343 5.29 -8.07 -37.95
CA VAL A 343 4.46 -9.26 -37.66
C VAL A 343 5.30 -10.53 -37.41
N ASN A 344 6.46 -10.68 -38.05
CA ASN A 344 7.34 -11.85 -37.90
C ASN A 344 7.90 -12.01 -36.46
N SER A 345 7.89 -10.96 -35.66
CA SER A 345 8.35 -11.00 -34.26
C SER A 345 7.22 -11.17 -33.24
N ASP A 346 5.95 -11.17 -33.66
CA ASP A 346 4.78 -11.29 -32.78
C ASP A 346 4.00 -12.61 -33.02
N SER A 347 4.69 -13.73 -32.91
CA SER A 347 4.07 -15.07 -33.08
C SER A 347 2.97 -15.39 -32.06
N LEU A 348 2.82 -14.61 -31.01
CA LEU A 348 1.85 -14.79 -29.92
C LEU A 348 0.77 -13.70 -29.89
N ASP A 349 0.71 -12.86 -30.91
CA ASP A 349 -0.27 -11.78 -31.04
C ASP A 349 -0.28 -10.80 -29.84
N ILE A 350 0.88 -10.53 -29.26
CA ILE A 350 1.02 -9.64 -28.08
C ILE A 350 0.63 -8.20 -28.44
N TYR A 351 0.97 -7.79 -29.68
CA TYR A 351 0.71 -6.43 -30.19
C TYR A 351 -0.61 -6.30 -30.94
N SER A 352 -1.58 -7.16 -30.62
CA SER A 352 -2.91 -7.11 -31.25
C SER A 352 -3.90 -6.25 -30.48
N SER A 353 -4.82 -5.63 -31.22
CA SER A 353 -5.95 -4.89 -30.63
C SER A 353 -6.90 -5.86 -29.93
N GLU A 354 -7.46 -5.40 -28.81
CA GLU A 354 -8.23 -6.24 -27.88
C GLU A 354 -9.51 -5.53 -27.42
N LYS A 355 -10.61 -6.25 -27.37
CA LYS A 355 -11.85 -5.81 -26.73
C LYS A 355 -12.26 -6.83 -25.67
N LEU A 356 -12.45 -6.36 -24.45
CA LEU A 356 -12.81 -7.20 -23.30
C LEU A 356 -14.16 -6.71 -22.72
N TYR A 357 -15.10 -7.63 -22.63
CA TYR A 357 -16.41 -7.44 -22.03
C TYR A 357 -16.54 -8.33 -20.81
N LEU A 358 -16.73 -7.77 -19.64
CA LEU A 358 -16.85 -8.52 -18.40
C LEU A 358 -18.09 -8.13 -17.63
N ILE A 359 -18.72 -9.13 -17.03
CA ILE A 359 -19.79 -8.97 -16.03
C ILE A 359 -19.33 -9.68 -14.77
N SER A 360 -19.57 -9.08 -13.63
CA SER A 360 -19.25 -9.66 -12.33
C SER A 360 -20.44 -9.57 -11.39
N LEU A 361 -20.69 -10.66 -10.67
CA LEU A 361 -21.74 -10.80 -9.67
C LEU A 361 -21.12 -11.33 -8.39
N GLY A 362 -21.46 -10.75 -7.25
CA GLY A 362 -20.89 -11.26 -6.01
C GLY A 362 -21.54 -10.72 -4.76
N ILE A 363 -21.22 -11.34 -3.63
CA ILE A 363 -21.65 -10.93 -2.31
C ILE A 363 -20.41 -10.50 -1.53
N THR A 364 -20.50 -9.34 -0.88
CA THR A 364 -19.43 -8.83 -0.03
C THR A 364 -19.97 -8.31 1.29
N SER A 365 -19.21 -8.51 2.34
CA SER A 365 -19.39 -7.85 3.64
C SER A 365 -18.05 -7.33 4.11
N ARG A 366 -17.94 -6.03 4.38
CA ARG A 366 -16.69 -5.40 4.80
C ARG A 366 -16.91 -4.52 6.02
N LYS A 367 -16.12 -4.76 7.04
CA LYS A 367 -16.01 -3.93 8.24
C LYS A 367 -14.54 -3.70 8.58
N PHE A 368 -14.26 -2.75 9.47
CA PHE A 368 -12.90 -2.42 9.87
C PHE A 368 -12.74 -2.52 11.38
N THR A 369 -11.65 -3.14 11.79
CA THR A 369 -11.23 -3.22 13.19
C THR A 369 -10.02 -2.32 13.38
N GLN A 370 -10.08 -1.42 14.37
CA GLN A 370 -8.96 -0.56 14.70
C GLN A 370 -7.92 -1.33 15.52
N ASP A 371 -6.67 -1.32 15.05
CA ASP A 371 -5.55 -1.89 15.77
C ASP A 371 -4.35 -0.92 15.71
N LYS A 372 -3.28 -1.20 16.45
CA LYS A 372 -2.04 -0.42 16.48
C LYS A 372 -0.84 -1.33 16.32
N TYR A 373 0.27 -0.75 15.87
CA TYR A 373 1.52 -1.49 15.72
C TYR A 373 1.40 -2.65 14.72
N ILE A 374 0.78 -2.39 13.57
CA ILE A 374 0.79 -3.34 12.46
C ILE A 374 1.91 -2.98 11.50
N PHE A 375 1.82 -1.80 10.86
CA PHE A 375 2.85 -1.26 9.97
C PHE A 375 3.52 -0.03 10.56
N ASN A 376 2.76 0.77 11.35
CA ASN A 376 3.23 2.04 11.89
C ASN A 376 3.31 2.00 13.42
N PHE A 377 4.33 2.69 13.97
CA PHE A 377 4.53 2.78 15.41
C PHE A 377 3.44 3.64 16.06
N ASN A 378 2.59 3.01 16.90
CA ASN A 378 1.55 3.66 17.72
C ASN A 378 0.50 4.50 16.94
N VAL A 379 0.32 4.24 15.66
CA VAL A 379 -0.75 4.82 14.84
C VAL A 379 -1.95 3.87 14.84
N ILE A 380 -3.17 4.42 14.82
CA ILE A 380 -4.39 3.62 14.63
C ILE A 380 -4.48 3.24 13.15
N GLU A 381 -4.57 1.93 12.89
CA GLU A 381 -4.69 1.35 11.57
C GLU A 381 -6.01 0.58 11.48
N ASP A 382 -6.74 0.81 10.38
CA ASP A 382 -8.02 0.15 10.12
C ASP A 382 -7.78 -1.15 9.35
N VAL A 383 -7.88 -2.28 10.04
CA VAL A 383 -7.71 -3.62 9.46
C VAL A 383 -9.04 -4.10 8.88
N PRO A 384 -9.11 -4.38 7.57
CA PRO A 384 -10.33 -4.87 6.96
C PRO A 384 -10.64 -6.29 7.41
N SER A 385 -11.92 -6.58 7.67
CA SER A 385 -12.45 -7.90 8.00
C SER A 385 -13.74 -8.13 7.23
N GLY A 386 -13.99 -9.35 6.80
CA GLY A 386 -15.20 -9.66 6.08
C GLY A 386 -15.05 -10.84 5.12
N PHE A 387 -15.87 -10.83 4.08
CA PHE A 387 -15.83 -11.83 3.04
C PHE A 387 -16.21 -11.27 1.66
N VAL A 388 -15.76 -11.98 0.63
CA VAL A 388 -16.16 -11.80 -0.77
C VAL A 388 -16.39 -13.18 -1.38
N TYR A 389 -17.51 -13.32 -2.06
CA TYR A 389 -17.78 -14.39 -3.02
C TYR A 389 -18.11 -13.73 -4.35
N ASN A 390 -17.34 -14.01 -5.38
CA ASN A 390 -17.49 -13.33 -6.66
C ASN A 390 -17.33 -14.27 -7.84
N LEU A 391 -18.16 -14.08 -8.85
CA LEU A 391 -18.06 -14.71 -10.15
C LEU A 391 -17.92 -13.62 -11.22
N THR A 392 -17.01 -13.82 -12.15
CA THR A 392 -16.77 -12.91 -13.29
C THR A 392 -16.79 -13.72 -14.57
N THR A 393 -17.55 -13.26 -15.53
CA THR A 393 -17.63 -13.89 -16.85
C THR A 393 -17.60 -12.85 -17.95
N GLY A 394 -17.31 -13.27 -19.17
CA GLY A 394 -17.31 -12.35 -20.30
C GLY A 394 -16.63 -12.89 -21.54
N TYR A 395 -16.32 -11.99 -22.44
CA TYR A 395 -15.68 -12.31 -23.71
C TYR A 395 -14.49 -11.40 -23.94
N ASN A 396 -13.42 -12.02 -24.43
CA ASN A 396 -12.24 -11.34 -24.98
C ASN A 396 -12.23 -11.55 -26.49
N LYS A 397 -12.27 -10.44 -27.24
CA LYS A 397 -12.07 -10.45 -28.69
C LYS A 397 -10.67 -9.93 -28.98
N ARG A 398 -9.85 -10.78 -29.62
CA ARG A 398 -8.53 -10.42 -30.14
C ARG A 398 -8.44 -10.90 -31.60
N TYR A 399 -8.16 -9.99 -32.53
CA TYR A 399 -8.43 -10.20 -33.96
C TYR A 399 -9.88 -10.67 -34.18
N ASP A 400 -10.09 -11.73 -34.90
CA ASP A 400 -11.41 -12.34 -35.14
C ASP A 400 -11.73 -13.51 -34.20
N THR A 401 -10.85 -13.78 -33.23
CA THR A 401 -11.05 -14.86 -32.26
C THR A 401 -11.75 -14.35 -31.02
N TYR A 402 -12.81 -15.04 -30.60
CA TYR A 402 -13.53 -14.79 -29.36
C TYR A 402 -13.22 -15.89 -28.35
N LYS A 403 -12.75 -15.50 -27.17
CA LYS A 403 -12.52 -16.39 -26.03
C LYS A 403 -13.50 -16.06 -24.92
N PHE A 404 -14.24 -17.05 -24.45
CA PHE A 404 -15.10 -16.89 -23.29
C PHE A 404 -14.26 -16.95 -22.02
N TYR A 405 -14.47 -16.03 -21.10
CA TYR A 405 -13.80 -16.01 -19.81
C TYR A 405 -14.74 -16.41 -18.68
N ALA A 406 -14.26 -17.26 -17.77
CA ALA A 406 -14.92 -17.57 -16.50
C ALA A 406 -13.91 -17.48 -15.36
N GLY A 407 -14.28 -16.78 -14.29
CA GLY A 407 -13.43 -16.62 -13.12
C GLY A 407 -14.24 -16.53 -11.82
N GLY A 408 -13.63 -16.94 -10.72
CA GLY A 408 -14.21 -16.89 -9.38
C GLY A 408 -13.21 -16.41 -8.34
N ARG A 409 -13.70 -15.72 -7.30
CA ARG A 409 -12.91 -15.27 -6.16
C ARG A 409 -13.65 -15.55 -4.86
N ILE A 410 -12.92 -16.13 -3.90
CA ILE A 410 -13.37 -16.30 -2.51
C ILE A 410 -12.32 -15.63 -1.63
N ALA A 411 -12.72 -14.63 -0.86
CA ALA A 411 -11.86 -14.01 0.13
C ALA A 411 -12.56 -13.97 1.49
N LEU A 412 -11.82 -14.34 2.53
CA LEU A 412 -12.30 -14.41 3.92
C LEU A 412 -11.26 -13.79 4.84
N GLY A 413 -11.66 -13.06 5.86
CA GLY A 413 -10.71 -12.55 6.86
C GLY A 413 -11.38 -12.04 8.13
N ASN A 414 -10.75 -12.34 9.26
CA ASN A 414 -11.25 -11.91 10.57
C ASN A 414 -10.16 -11.93 11.63
N TYR A 415 -10.43 -11.28 12.76
CA TYR A 415 -9.68 -11.44 14.00
C TYR A 415 -10.18 -12.67 14.77
N PHE A 416 -9.23 -13.50 15.16
CA PHE A 416 -9.42 -14.68 16.00
C PHE A 416 -8.69 -14.49 17.33
N LYS A 417 -8.85 -15.45 18.27
CA LYS A 417 -8.13 -15.41 19.55
C LYS A 417 -6.60 -15.44 19.39
N PHE A 418 -6.09 -16.03 18.30
CA PHE A 418 -4.65 -16.14 17.99
C PHE A 418 -4.09 -15.00 17.12
N GLY A 419 -4.93 -14.11 16.64
CA GLY A 419 -4.53 -12.99 15.78
C GLY A 419 -5.46 -12.80 14.59
N TYR A 420 -4.99 -12.09 13.58
CA TYR A 420 -5.72 -11.85 12.33
C TYR A 420 -5.31 -12.88 11.27
N LEU A 421 -6.30 -13.44 10.58
CA LEU A 421 -6.09 -14.32 9.43
C LEU A 421 -7.01 -13.92 8.30
N SER A 422 -6.44 -13.78 7.10
CA SER A 422 -7.20 -13.61 5.86
C SER A 422 -6.67 -14.50 4.76
N GLY A 423 -7.56 -14.92 3.86
CA GLY A 423 -7.26 -15.73 2.69
C GLY A 423 -8.00 -15.22 1.47
N ASN A 424 -7.38 -15.36 0.31
CA ASN A 424 -7.94 -15.02 -1.01
C ASN A 424 -7.61 -16.17 -1.97
N LEU A 425 -8.64 -16.82 -2.48
CA LEU A 425 -8.56 -17.84 -3.51
C LEU A 425 -9.21 -17.29 -4.78
N GLU A 426 -8.47 -17.34 -5.89
CA GLU A 426 -8.91 -16.90 -7.20
C GLU A 426 -8.66 -17.98 -8.23
N LEU A 427 -9.61 -18.20 -9.12
CA LEU A 427 -9.53 -19.12 -10.25
C LEU A 427 -10.10 -18.45 -11.47
N GLY A 428 -9.38 -18.46 -12.58
CA GLY A 428 -9.86 -17.91 -13.87
C GLY A 428 -9.29 -18.66 -15.06
N THR A 429 -10.08 -18.76 -16.11
CA THR A 429 -9.70 -19.45 -17.35
C THR A 429 -10.40 -18.84 -18.55
N PHE A 430 -9.75 -18.90 -19.70
CA PHE A 430 -10.41 -18.71 -20.98
C PHE A 430 -10.84 -20.07 -21.54
N LEU A 431 -11.97 -20.07 -22.22
CA LEU A 431 -12.50 -21.21 -22.97
C LEU A 431 -12.51 -20.85 -24.46
N GLU A 432 -11.86 -21.66 -25.24
CA GLU A 432 -11.75 -21.54 -26.70
C GLU A 432 -11.97 -22.90 -27.33
N SER A 433 -12.99 -23.02 -28.20
CA SER A 433 -13.36 -24.29 -28.84
C SER A 433 -13.51 -25.46 -27.86
N GLY A 434 -14.09 -25.21 -26.68
CA GLY A 434 -14.32 -26.22 -25.64
C GLY A 434 -13.07 -26.60 -24.80
N LYS A 435 -11.91 -26.00 -25.05
CA LYS A 435 -10.68 -26.23 -24.28
C LYS A 435 -10.38 -25.06 -23.36
N THR A 436 -9.81 -25.37 -22.19
CA THR A 436 -9.31 -24.34 -21.26
C THR A 436 -7.99 -23.77 -21.75
N ASN A 437 -7.85 -22.44 -21.66
CA ASN A 437 -6.67 -21.71 -22.09
C ASN A 437 -6.30 -20.68 -21.03
N GLN A 438 -5.01 -20.45 -20.82
CA GLN A 438 -4.47 -19.47 -19.88
C GLN A 438 -5.09 -19.54 -18.47
N THR A 439 -5.32 -20.76 -17.95
CA THR A 439 -5.88 -20.95 -16.60
C THR A 439 -4.92 -20.45 -15.54
N ALA A 440 -5.44 -19.70 -14.59
CA ALA A 440 -4.71 -19.18 -13.42
C ALA A 440 -5.45 -19.52 -12.13
N THR A 441 -4.75 -20.11 -11.17
CA THR A 441 -5.22 -20.31 -9.79
C THR A 441 -4.27 -19.58 -8.85
N SER A 442 -4.78 -18.74 -7.96
CA SER A 442 -3.99 -17.99 -6.98
C SER A 442 -4.58 -18.17 -5.59
N LEU A 443 -3.76 -18.63 -4.65
CA LEU A 443 -4.07 -18.69 -3.23
C LEU A 443 -3.09 -17.78 -2.49
N ARG A 444 -3.62 -16.80 -1.74
CA ARG A 444 -2.84 -15.89 -0.89
C ARG A 444 -3.41 -15.88 0.50
N LEU A 445 -2.56 -16.11 1.50
CA LEU A 445 -2.94 -15.99 2.91
C LEU A 445 -2.12 -14.87 3.57
N VAL A 446 -2.71 -14.20 4.53
CA VAL A 446 -2.03 -13.23 5.39
C VAL A 446 -2.44 -13.50 6.83
N TYR A 447 -1.46 -13.80 7.66
CA TYR A 447 -1.63 -13.98 9.09
C TYR A 447 -0.71 -13.06 9.86
N PHE A 448 -1.20 -12.47 10.95
CA PHE A 448 -0.38 -11.84 11.96
C PHE A 448 -0.91 -12.10 13.37
N THR A 449 0.02 -12.24 14.31
CA THR A 449 -0.32 -12.52 15.71
C THR A 449 -0.96 -11.33 16.42
N ASN A 450 -1.65 -11.58 17.51
CA ASN A 450 -1.90 -10.53 18.50
C ASN A 450 -0.58 -9.91 18.96
N MET A 451 -0.64 -8.67 19.49
CA MET A 451 0.54 -8.03 20.06
C MET A 451 1.07 -8.85 21.22
N GLN A 452 2.30 -9.30 21.13
CA GLN A 452 3.02 -9.99 22.19
C GLN A 452 3.88 -8.99 22.95
N GLU A 453 3.76 -8.95 24.29
CA GLU A 453 4.55 -8.06 25.15
C GLU A 453 5.51 -8.92 25.98
N ILE A 454 6.81 -8.72 25.81
CA ILE A 454 7.86 -9.35 26.58
C ILE A 454 8.65 -8.25 27.29
N GLY A 455 8.41 -8.09 28.59
CA GLY A 455 8.94 -6.96 29.36
C GLY A 455 8.46 -5.61 28.82
N LYS A 456 9.39 -4.81 28.27
CA LYS A 456 9.08 -3.51 27.66
C LYS A 456 9.00 -3.56 26.14
N TRP A 457 9.31 -4.71 25.55
CA TRP A 457 9.27 -4.94 24.11
C TRP A 457 7.89 -5.40 23.67
N LYS A 458 7.52 -5.02 22.45
CA LYS A 458 6.33 -5.53 21.79
C LYS A 458 6.75 -6.18 20.49
N PHE A 459 6.10 -7.31 20.14
CA PHE A 459 6.39 -8.07 18.95
C PHE A 459 5.11 -8.43 18.21
N ARG A 460 5.23 -8.51 16.88
CA ARG A 460 4.27 -9.16 16.00
C ARG A 460 4.99 -10.09 15.03
N GLN A 461 4.38 -11.24 14.81
CA GLN A 461 4.79 -12.18 13.79
C GLN A 461 3.83 -12.05 12.61
N PHE A 462 4.38 -12.07 11.40
CA PHE A 462 3.63 -12.07 10.16
C PHE A 462 4.00 -13.28 9.34
N PHE A 463 3.00 -13.90 8.71
CA PHE A 463 3.16 -15.04 7.83
C PHE A 463 2.31 -14.84 6.58
N LYS A 464 2.95 -14.90 5.40
CA LYS A 464 2.34 -14.61 4.11
C LYS A 464 2.74 -15.68 3.09
N PRO A 465 2.03 -16.82 3.01
CA PRO A 465 2.18 -17.79 1.94
C PRO A 465 1.36 -17.38 0.72
N GLN A 466 1.91 -17.66 -0.46
CA GLN A 466 1.29 -17.47 -1.75
C GLN A 466 1.58 -18.66 -2.65
N LEU A 467 0.54 -19.19 -3.31
CA LEU A 467 0.65 -20.22 -4.32
C LEU A 467 -0.06 -19.74 -5.58
N ILE A 468 0.64 -19.76 -6.70
CA ILE A 468 0.07 -19.46 -8.02
C ILE A 468 0.34 -20.64 -8.94
N ILE A 469 -0.69 -21.09 -9.63
CA ILE A 469 -0.63 -22.21 -10.58
C ILE A 469 -1.20 -21.75 -11.90
N GLY A 470 -0.41 -21.80 -12.96
CA GLY A 470 -0.83 -21.60 -14.33
C GLY A 470 -0.85 -22.93 -15.07
N ASN A 471 -1.92 -23.15 -15.83
CA ASN A 471 -2.04 -24.28 -16.75
C ASN A 471 -2.42 -23.75 -18.14
N ASN A 472 -1.94 -24.43 -19.18
CA ASN A 472 -2.16 -24.04 -20.59
C ASN A 472 -1.80 -22.56 -20.83
N ARG A 473 -0.64 -22.13 -20.28
CA ARG A 473 -0.11 -20.78 -20.44
C ARG A 473 0.61 -20.64 -21.78
N LEU A 474 0.68 -19.41 -22.30
CA LEU A 474 1.44 -19.12 -23.51
C LEU A 474 2.94 -19.37 -23.25
N ASP A 475 3.65 -19.90 -24.24
CA ASP A 475 5.11 -20.09 -24.15
C ASP A 475 5.85 -18.77 -24.43
N SER A 476 5.64 -17.82 -23.54
CA SER A 476 6.25 -16.50 -23.58
C SER A 476 6.66 -16.06 -22.19
N ASN A 477 7.80 -15.36 -22.08
CA ASN A 477 8.23 -14.76 -20.82
C ASN A 477 7.21 -13.74 -20.28
N TYR A 478 6.39 -13.14 -21.14
CA TYR A 478 5.29 -12.25 -20.73
C TYR A 478 4.12 -12.96 -20.06
N ASP A 479 3.99 -14.27 -20.28
CA ASP A 479 2.93 -15.10 -19.70
C ASP A 479 3.49 -16.18 -18.75
N LYS A 480 4.70 -15.99 -18.22
CA LYS A 480 5.33 -16.85 -17.20
C LYS A 480 5.53 -16.08 -15.90
N LEU A 481 5.60 -16.82 -14.80
CA LEU A 481 5.87 -16.31 -13.46
C LEU A 481 7.37 -16.17 -13.26
N SER A 482 7.77 -15.13 -12.51
CA SER A 482 9.13 -14.94 -12.02
C SER A 482 9.14 -14.82 -10.50
N LEU A 483 10.33 -14.86 -9.88
CA LEU A 483 10.56 -14.50 -8.49
C LEU A 483 11.04 -13.05 -8.32
N ASN A 484 11.05 -12.27 -9.39
CA ASN A 484 11.50 -10.87 -9.36
C ASN A 484 10.49 -9.96 -8.64
N GLY A 485 11.01 -8.97 -7.92
CA GLY A 485 10.24 -7.84 -7.39
C GLY A 485 9.63 -8.03 -6.00
N ALA A 486 9.40 -6.87 -5.38
CA ALA A 486 9.10 -6.72 -3.96
C ALA A 486 7.72 -7.24 -3.51
N ASN A 487 6.69 -7.18 -4.36
CA ASN A 487 5.31 -7.48 -3.94
C ASN A 487 4.87 -8.90 -4.30
N ASN A 488 5.40 -9.44 -5.38
CA ASN A 488 5.01 -10.74 -5.93
C ASN A 488 6.19 -11.71 -6.08
N GLY A 489 7.35 -11.40 -5.50
CA GLY A 489 8.58 -12.17 -5.57
C GLY A 489 9.44 -12.02 -4.32
N ILE A 490 10.73 -12.18 -4.48
CA ILE A 490 11.77 -11.97 -3.46
C ILE A 490 12.37 -10.58 -3.68
N ASP A 491 12.30 -9.72 -2.69
CA ASP A 491 12.83 -8.35 -2.78
C ASP A 491 14.31 -8.35 -3.17
N GLY A 492 14.70 -7.51 -4.13
CA GLY A 492 16.07 -7.43 -4.61
C GLY A 492 16.52 -8.60 -5.49
N PHE A 493 15.63 -9.55 -5.78
CA PHE A 493 15.89 -10.64 -6.71
C PHE A 493 15.58 -10.16 -8.14
N ASP A 494 16.54 -10.29 -9.03
CA ASP A 494 16.38 -9.98 -10.45
C ASP A 494 17.00 -11.10 -11.31
N SER A 495 16.19 -11.68 -12.18
CA SER A 495 16.61 -12.70 -13.14
C SER A 495 15.83 -12.54 -14.42
N GLN A 496 16.56 -12.49 -15.53
CA GLN A 496 15.98 -12.42 -16.87
C GLN A 496 15.75 -13.81 -17.49
N THR A 497 16.16 -14.88 -16.80
CA THR A 497 16.13 -16.25 -17.34
C THR A 497 15.31 -17.24 -16.51
N LEU A 498 14.99 -16.87 -15.25
CA LEU A 498 14.29 -17.76 -14.34
C LEU A 498 12.78 -17.52 -14.38
N PHE A 499 12.10 -18.38 -15.11
CA PHE A 499 10.65 -18.34 -15.29
C PHE A 499 10.01 -19.69 -15.00
N GLY A 500 8.72 -19.69 -14.63
CA GLY A 500 7.94 -20.90 -14.41
C GLY A 500 6.45 -20.65 -14.66
N THR A 501 5.67 -21.74 -14.66
CA THR A 501 4.20 -21.66 -14.73
C THR A 501 3.53 -21.82 -13.37
N LYS A 502 4.30 -22.21 -12.34
CA LYS A 502 3.84 -22.34 -10.96
C LYS A 502 4.78 -21.58 -10.04
N LYS A 503 4.26 -20.93 -9.02
CA LYS A 503 5.03 -20.16 -8.03
C LYS A 503 4.55 -20.46 -6.63
N LEU A 504 5.47 -20.83 -5.76
CA LEU A 504 5.27 -20.90 -4.32
C LEU A 504 6.16 -19.85 -3.69
N LEU A 505 5.58 -18.94 -2.90
CA LEU A 505 6.29 -17.91 -2.16
C LEU A 505 5.83 -17.91 -0.71
N MET A 506 6.73 -17.74 0.22
CA MET A 506 6.43 -17.70 1.65
C MET A 506 7.27 -16.62 2.31
N THR A 507 6.64 -15.70 3.02
CA THR A 507 7.33 -14.68 3.83
C THR A 507 6.96 -14.84 5.30
N LEU A 508 7.98 -14.92 6.14
CA LEU A 508 7.90 -14.86 7.61
C LEU A 508 8.59 -13.57 8.05
N GLN A 509 7.92 -12.75 8.87
CA GLN A 509 8.52 -11.55 9.43
C GLN A 509 8.22 -11.41 10.91
N THR A 510 9.26 -11.13 11.69
CA THR A 510 9.17 -10.70 13.08
C THR A 510 9.39 -9.20 13.15
N GLN A 511 8.37 -8.45 13.57
CA GLN A 511 8.48 -7.01 13.82
C GLN A 511 8.63 -6.76 15.32
N GLY A 512 9.73 -6.13 15.73
CA GLY A 512 9.95 -5.69 17.09
C GLY A 512 9.66 -4.20 17.26
N TYR A 513 9.04 -3.83 18.39
CA TYR A 513 8.83 -2.45 18.81
C TYR A 513 9.58 -2.22 20.11
N SER A 514 10.74 -1.57 19.99
CA SER A 514 11.70 -1.42 21.06
C SER A 514 11.29 -0.32 22.05
N PRO A 515 11.55 -0.51 23.36
CA PRO A 515 11.48 0.56 24.35
C PRO A 515 12.69 1.50 24.25
N TRP A 516 13.73 1.12 23.51
CA TRP A 516 14.99 1.85 23.46
C TRP A 516 14.86 3.13 22.66
N ARG A 517 15.52 4.15 23.18
CA ARG A 517 15.70 5.43 22.51
C ARG A 517 17.20 5.74 22.48
N LEU A 518 17.76 5.78 21.30
CA LEU A 518 19.13 6.20 21.07
C LEU A 518 19.12 7.61 20.48
N ILE A 519 19.64 8.58 21.21
CA ILE A 519 19.68 10.00 20.77
C ILE A 519 18.29 10.52 20.32
N GLY A 520 17.22 10.10 21.03
CA GLY A 520 15.83 10.46 20.67
C GLY A 520 15.19 9.57 19.59
N PHE A 521 15.94 8.70 18.93
CA PHE A 521 15.43 7.77 17.93
C PHE A 521 14.97 6.46 18.56
N ARG A 522 13.83 5.98 18.15
CA ARG A 522 13.34 4.62 18.45
C ARG A 522 13.82 3.69 17.36
N LEU A 523 14.41 2.58 17.76
CA LEU A 523 14.92 1.55 16.88
C LEU A 523 13.96 0.36 16.94
N ASN A 524 13.19 0.13 15.89
CA ASN A 524 12.25 -0.98 15.78
C ASN A 524 12.83 -2.04 14.84
N PRO A 525 13.52 -3.06 15.38
CA PRO A 525 14.16 -4.07 14.57
C PRO A 525 13.13 -5.02 13.95
N TYR A 526 13.47 -5.57 12.81
CA TYR A 526 12.73 -6.67 12.21
C TYR A 526 13.67 -7.70 11.61
N LEU A 527 13.18 -8.92 11.56
CA LEU A 527 13.78 -10.05 10.86
C LEU A 527 12.77 -10.57 9.87
N SER A 528 13.18 -10.74 8.61
CA SER A 528 12.33 -11.30 7.56
C SER A 528 13.04 -12.46 6.89
N TYR A 529 12.30 -13.51 6.61
CA TYR A 529 12.70 -14.64 5.79
C TYR A 529 11.69 -14.82 4.67
N THR A 530 12.13 -14.71 3.42
CA THR A 530 11.31 -14.98 2.24
C THR A 530 11.92 -16.15 1.48
N ALA A 531 11.09 -17.12 1.14
CA ALA A 531 11.48 -18.28 0.34
C ALA A 531 10.55 -18.45 -0.85
N GLY A 532 11.09 -18.78 -2.01
CA GLY A 532 10.34 -18.92 -3.25
C GLY A 532 10.85 -20.04 -4.14
N MET A 533 9.92 -20.65 -4.86
CA MET A 533 10.17 -21.69 -5.86
C MET A 533 9.34 -21.45 -7.11
N LEU A 534 9.91 -21.75 -8.27
CA LEU A 534 9.19 -21.77 -9.55
C LEU A 534 9.09 -23.21 -10.05
N GLY A 535 7.88 -23.62 -10.39
CA GLY A 535 7.60 -24.92 -10.97
C GLY A 535 7.24 -24.80 -12.44
N GLN A 536 7.35 -25.92 -13.17
CA GLN A 536 6.96 -26.04 -14.57
C GLN A 536 5.62 -26.78 -14.69
N GLN A 537 4.96 -26.62 -15.81
CA GLN A 537 3.64 -27.20 -16.04
C GLN A 537 3.65 -28.73 -15.84
N ASP A 538 4.60 -29.43 -16.45
CA ASP A 538 4.62 -30.88 -16.52
C ASP A 538 5.13 -31.57 -15.26
N ILE A 539 6.16 -31.00 -14.63
CA ILE A 539 6.86 -31.59 -13.48
C ILE A 539 6.52 -30.96 -12.13
N GLY A 540 5.70 -29.91 -12.14
CA GLY A 540 5.34 -29.19 -10.92
C GLY A 540 6.55 -28.56 -10.24
N PHE A 541 6.68 -28.77 -8.92
CA PHE A 541 7.80 -28.26 -8.11
C PHE A 541 8.90 -29.32 -7.85
N SER A 542 8.78 -30.53 -8.38
CA SER A 542 9.66 -31.66 -8.02
C SER A 542 11.15 -31.43 -8.30
N LYS A 543 11.48 -30.69 -9.35
CA LYS A 543 12.86 -30.31 -9.72
C LYS A 543 13.18 -28.83 -9.46
N SER A 544 12.34 -28.15 -8.69
CA SER A 544 12.50 -26.72 -8.46
C SER A 544 13.58 -26.42 -7.45
N LYS A 545 14.40 -25.40 -7.75
CA LYS A 545 15.37 -24.85 -6.81
C LYS A 545 14.67 -23.91 -5.82
N LEU A 546 15.01 -24.03 -4.54
CA LEU A 546 14.56 -23.08 -3.52
C LEU A 546 15.47 -21.87 -3.53
N TYR A 547 14.89 -20.70 -3.74
CA TYR A 547 15.55 -19.41 -3.56
C TYR A 547 15.07 -18.78 -2.27
N SER A 548 15.96 -18.10 -1.55
CA SER A 548 15.57 -17.49 -0.30
C SER A 548 16.35 -16.22 0.00
N GLN A 549 15.75 -15.37 0.83
CA GLN A 549 16.29 -14.13 1.34
C GLN A 549 16.13 -14.13 2.86
N ILE A 550 17.19 -13.80 3.57
CA ILE A 550 17.18 -13.50 5.00
C ILE A 550 17.52 -12.02 5.14
N SER A 551 16.64 -11.25 5.78
CA SER A 551 16.85 -9.82 5.94
C SER A 551 16.72 -9.40 7.39
N VAL A 552 17.69 -8.65 7.85
CA VAL A 552 17.67 -7.96 9.14
C VAL A 552 17.57 -6.47 8.87
N GLY A 553 16.69 -5.80 9.57
CA GLY A 553 16.55 -4.37 9.38
C GLY A 553 16.03 -3.66 10.61
N VAL A 554 16.02 -2.35 10.51
CA VAL A 554 15.58 -1.47 11.58
C VAL A 554 14.71 -0.37 10.97
N ILE A 555 13.51 -0.19 11.52
CA ILE A 555 12.67 0.99 11.29
C ILE A 555 13.03 2.01 12.36
N ILE A 556 13.61 3.11 11.94
CA ILE A 556 14.04 4.20 12.80
C ILE A 556 12.94 5.25 12.83
N SER A 557 12.32 5.46 13.97
CA SER A 557 11.31 6.48 14.18
C SER A 557 11.73 7.43 15.30
N ASN A 558 11.36 8.70 15.21
CA ASN A 558 11.68 9.69 16.21
C ASN A 558 10.53 10.67 16.33
N ASP A 559 10.11 10.93 17.59
CA ASP A 559 9.04 11.90 17.88
C ASP A 559 9.45 13.34 17.47
N TYR A 560 10.75 13.57 17.22
CA TYR A 560 11.33 14.85 16.83
C TYR A 560 11.57 14.99 15.33
N LEU A 561 11.41 13.89 14.54
CA LEU A 561 11.53 13.94 13.09
C LEU A 561 10.27 14.52 12.47
N ILE A 562 10.46 15.28 11.42
CA ILE A 562 9.39 15.73 10.51
C ILE A 562 8.83 14.53 9.75
N PHE A 563 9.70 13.60 9.34
CA PHE A 563 9.33 12.34 8.69
C PHE A 563 9.03 11.25 9.73
N ASN A 564 8.03 10.42 9.47
CA ASN A 564 7.56 9.44 10.45
C ASN A 564 8.59 8.35 10.78
N SER A 565 9.32 7.86 9.79
CA SER A 565 10.33 6.81 9.97
C SER A 565 11.28 6.70 8.78
N PHE A 566 12.47 6.17 9.04
CA PHE A 566 13.39 5.65 8.02
C PHE A 566 13.54 4.15 8.22
N GLN A 567 13.77 3.43 7.14
CA GLN A 567 14.05 2.02 7.18
C GLN A 567 15.45 1.76 6.62
N PHE A 568 16.19 0.90 7.30
CA PHE A 568 17.46 0.36 6.84
C PHE A 568 17.42 -1.15 6.95
N SER A 569 17.87 -1.86 5.92
CA SER A 569 17.93 -3.32 5.90
C SER A 569 19.19 -3.82 5.23
N LEU A 570 19.65 -4.99 5.69
CA LEU A 570 20.66 -5.81 5.06
C LEU A 570 20.04 -7.17 4.76
N SER A 571 20.14 -7.58 3.51
CA SER A 571 19.59 -8.84 3.01
C SER A 571 20.70 -9.75 2.53
N TYR A 572 20.61 -11.03 2.88
CA TYR A 572 21.48 -12.11 2.45
C TYR A 572 20.69 -13.11 1.62
N TYR A 573 21.25 -13.49 0.47
CA TYR A 573 20.65 -14.45 -0.47
C TYR A 573 21.52 -15.70 -0.56
N PRO A 574 21.17 -16.81 0.12
CA PRO A 574 21.92 -18.06 0.07
C PRO A 574 22.06 -18.63 -1.33
N ASN A 575 21.01 -18.47 -2.14
CA ASN A 575 20.96 -18.86 -3.54
C ASN A 575 20.41 -17.69 -4.36
N ILE A 576 21.20 -17.21 -5.31
CA ILE A 576 20.83 -16.10 -6.18
C ILE A 576 21.23 -16.42 -7.63
N PRO A 577 20.49 -16.00 -8.66
CA PRO A 577 20.92 -16.13 -10.04
C PRO A 577 22.20 -15.38 -10.32
N ALA A 578 22.95 -15.84 -11.32
CA ALA A 578 24.19 -15.19 -11.75
C ALA A 578 23.97 -13.70 -12.07
N GLY A 579 24.94 -12.87 -11.75
CA GLY A 579 24.88 -11.42 -11.97
C GLY A 579 24.28 -10.61 -10.80
N ASN A 580 23.69 -11.26 -9.81
CA ASN A 580 23.15 -10.58 -8.63
C ASN A 580 24.10 -10.64 -7.44
N SER A 581 24.02 -9.64 -6.55
CA SER A 581 24.83 -9.58 -5.33
C SER A 581 24.23 -10.45 -4.22
N ILE A 582 25.06 -11.25 -3.56
CA ILE A 582 24.70 -12.12 -2.42
C ILE A 582 24.23 -11.28 -1.21
N PHE A 583 24.73 -10.05 -1.08
CA PHE A 583 24.29 -9.09 -0.06
C PHE A 583 23.75 -7.83 -0.71
N GLN A 584 22.60 -7.37 -0.22
CA GLN A 584 21.99 -6.13 -0.68
C GLN A 584 21.48 -5.31 0.49
N THR A 585 21.51 -3.98 0.35
CA THR A 585 20.98 -3.06 1.35
C THR A 585 19.66 -2.43 0.85
N ASN A 586 18.76 -2.13 1.80
CA ASN A 586 17.47 -1.45 1.54
C ASN A 586 16.59 -2.12 0.48
N SER A 587 16.69 -3.44 0.36
CA SER A 587 15.92 -4.23 -0.61
C SER A 587 14.47 -4.54 -0.17
N ILE A 588 14.12 -4.32 1.10
CA ILE A 588 12.80 -4.66 1.66
C ILE A 588 12.04 -3.41 2.08
N SER A 589 10.74 -3.38 1.79
CA SER A 589 9.77 -2.44 2.38
C SER A 589 8.79 -3.20 3.28
N THR A 590 8.69 -2.78 4.55
CA THR A 590 7.78 -3.38 5.53
C THR A 590 6.45 -2.64 5.67
N SER A 591 6.17 -1.70 4.77
CA SER A 591 5.03 -0.78 4.89
C SER A 591 3.68 -1.37 4.49
N ASP A 592 3.66 -2.49 3.77
CA ASP A 592 2.44 -3.16 3.33
C ASP A 592 2.62 -4.68 3.27
N PHE A 593 1.72 -5.42 3.92
CA PHE A 593 1.66 -6.89 3.87
C PHE A 593 0.58 -7.41 2.92
N GLY A 594 -0.04 -6.54 2.11
CA GLY A 594 -1.07 -6.93 1.16
C GLY A 594 -2.32 -7.47 1.85
N LEU A 595 -2.80 -6.77 2.89
CA LEU A 595 -4.06 -7.11 3.55
C LEU A 595 -5.19 -7.15 2.53
N GLN A 596 -6.03 -8.17 2.62
CA GLN A 596 -7.16 -8.33 1.71
C GLN A 596 -8.16 -7.19 1.89
N ASN A 597 -8.50 -6.52 0.79
CA ASN A 597 -9.63 -5.61 0.76
C ASN A 597 -10.89 -6.39 0.33
N PHE A 598 -11.85 -6.53 1.26
CA PHE A 598 -13.09 -7.28 1.02
C PHE A 598 -14.08 -6.41 0.23
N GLU A 599 -13.64 -5.95 -0.92
CA GLU A 599 -14.40 -5.08 -1.83
C GLU A 599 -14.55 -5.74 -3.19
N LEU A 600 -15.73 -5.60 -3.76
CA LEU A 600 -15.99 -5.83 -5.16
C LEU A 600 -15.99 -4.48 -5.87
N SER A 601 -15.33 -4.40 -7.01
CA SER A 601 -15.18 -3.17 -7.78
C SER A 601 -15.28 -3.46 -9.28
N LYS A 602 -14.48 -2.79 -10.07
CA LYS A 602 -14.36 -3.01 -11.51
C LYS A 602 -14.05 -4.49 -11.82
N PRO A 603 -14.85 -5.17 -12.67
CA PRO A 603 -14.56 -6.53 -13.10
C PRO A 603 -13.16 -6.66 -13.70
N SER A 604 -12.45 -7.71 -13.34
CA SER A 604 -11.09 -7.96 -13.83
C SER A 604 -10.88 -9.45 -14.09
N LEU A 605 -9.97 -9.74 -15.00
CA LEU A 605 -9.38 -11.07 -15.14
C LEU A 605 -8.58 -11.39 -13.88
N ILE A 606 -8.49 -12.67 -13.52
CA ILE A 606 -7.64 -13.11 -12.42
C ILE A 606 -6.18 -12.86 -12.77
N THR A 607 -5.47 -12.20 -11.88
CA THR A 607 -4.08 -11.82 -12.08
C THR A 607 -3.17 -13.05 -11.93
N TYR A 608 -2.37 -13.30 -12.95
CA TYR A 608 -1.35 -14.34 -12.97
C TYR A 608 0.05 -13.71 -12.83
N GLN A 609 0.45 -13.42 -11.56
CA GLN A 609 1.75 -12.77 -11.23
C GLN A 609 2.25 -13.16 -9.83
#